data_d6b6180ed5cc597cba77b9c16ebf2079
#
_entry.id   d6b6180ed5cc597cba77b9c16ebf2079
#
_cell.length_a   1.000
_cell.length_b   1.000
_cell.length_c   1.000
_cell.angle_alpha   90.00
_cell.angle_beta   90.00
_cell.angle_gamma   90.00
#
_symmetry.space_group_name_H-M   'P 1'
#
loop_
_entity.id
_entity.type
_entity.pdbx_description
1 polymer ?
#
loop_
_entity_poly.entity_id
_entity_poly.type
_entity_poly.pdbx_seq_one_letter_code
_entity_poly.pdbx_strand_id
1 'polypeptide(L)'
;MIFKAWEQALRTGLGSGKERACGELIKVSNQAQTVFDKKTNPFNLADWQIKRIIKPPSISKLSKITLHFLTPFRLQQEGKIAFHKNQLVPKNLLINLYNRIQQCNQQHDSETKWQTSYGLFSEFLADMEQLTMRVEVEPEKVIRRSSRQNQKIQLFGLSGDIQLIASSEILERLLPLLWIGQYLHVGKSTILGLGQYQLQIFQSS
;
A
#
# COMPACT_ATOMS: atom_id res chain seq x y z
N MET A 1 -5.29 -21.11 4.55
CA MET A 1 -5.51 -20.65 5.93
C MET A 1 -6.44 -19.42 6.01
N ILE A 2 -6.16 -18.33 5.29
CA ILE A 2 -6.94 -17.07 5.33
C ILE A 2 -8.44 -17.26 5.01
N PHE A 3 -8.80 -18.03 3.99
CA PHE A 3 -10.20 -18.24 3.61
C PHE A 3 -11.02 -18.98 4.67
N LYS A 4 -10.45 -20.01 5.30
CA LYS A 4 -11.11 -20.71 6.41
C LYS A 4 -11.32 -19.77 7.59
N ALA A 5 -10.38 -18.86 7.86
CA ALA A 5 -10.54 -17.86 8.90
C ALA A 5 -11.65 -16.87 8.57
N TRP A 6 -11.76 -16.42 7.31
CA TRP A 6 -12.86 -15.56 6.85
C TRP A 6 -14.22 -16.28 6.89
N GLU A 7 -14.28 -17.52 6.40
CA GLU A 7 -15.50 -18.33 6.48
C GLU A 7 -15.97 -18.50 7.92
N GLN A 8 -15.05 -18.84 8.83
CA GLN A 8 -15.35 -18.96 10.25
C GLN A 8 -15.78 -17.63 10.86
N ALA A 9 -15.09 -16.53 10.54
CA ALA A 9 -15.46 -15.21 11.04
C ALA A 9 -16.85 -14.78 10.57
N LEU A 10 -17.18 -15.02 9.30
CA LEU A 10 -18.51 -14.73 8.75
C LEU A 10 -19.61 -15.57 9.41
N ARG A 11 -19.37 -16.86 9.64
CA ARG A 11 -20.32 -17.75 10.32
C ARG A 11 -20.54 -17.36 11.78
N THR A 12 -19.48 -16.98 12.49
CA THR A 12 -19.56 -16.53 13.89
C THR A 12 -20.15 -15.14 14.04
N GLY A 13 -20.22 -14.39 12.97
CA GLY A 13 -20.75 -13.05 12.88
C GLY A 13 -19.71 -11.96 13.09
N LEU A 14 -19.80 -10.92 12.27
CA LEU A 14 -18.97 -9.71 12.32
C LEU A 14 -19.66 -8.63 13.13
N GLY A 15 -18.87 -7.87 13.88
CA GLY A 15 -19.35 -6.75 14.69
C GLY A 15 -19.20 -6.99 16.18
N SER A 16 -19.65 -5.99 16.97
CA SER A 16 -19.65 -6.00 18.44
C SER A 16 -21.07 -6.05 18.96
N GLY A 17 -21.32 -6.85 19.99
CA GLY A 17 -22.61 -6.97 20.64
C GLY A 17 -23.17 -8.39 20.65
N LYS A 18 -24.40 -8.54 21.18
CA LYS A 18 -25.09 -9.83 21.26
C LYS A 18 -25.61 -10.31 19.90
N GLU A 19 -25.98 -9.36 19.02
CA GLU A 19 -26.44 -9.64 17.66
C GLU A 19 -25.30 -9.32 16.68
N ARG A 20 -24.59 -10.36 16.26
CA ARG A 20 -23.56 -10.25 15.24
C ARG A 20 -24.16 -10.54 13.87
N ALA A 21 -23.79 -9.73 12.87
CA ALA A 21 -24.19 -9.98 11.50
C ALA A 21 -23.47 -11.21 10.96
N CYS A 22 -24.18 -12.31 10.76
CA CYS A 22 -23.64 -13.49 10.12
C CYS A 22 -23.68 -13.35 8.59
N GLY A 23 -22.69 -13.90 7.93
CA GLY A 23 -22.56 -13.88 6.49
C GLY A 23 -22.02 -15.20 5.95
N GLU A 24 -22.03 -15.31 4.64
CA GLU A 24 -21.49 -16.46 3.95
C GLU A 24 -20.50 -16.02 2.87
N LEU A 25 -19.40 -16.76 2.75
CA LEU A 25 -18.45 -16.54 1.67
C LEU A 25 -18.99 -17.20 0.39
N ILE A 26 -19.38 -16.37 -0.57
CA ILE A 26 -19.97 -16.84 -1.83
C ILE A 26 -18.91 -16.95 -2.92
N LYS A 27 -18.03 -15.94 -3.03
CA LYS A 27 -17.04 -15.86 -4.09
C LYS A 27 -15.80 -15.12 -3.62
N VAL A 28 -14.65 -15.56 -4.10
CA VAL A 28 -13.37 -14.85 -3.98
C VAL A 28 -12.76 -14.73 -5.36
N SER A 29 -12.38 -13.52 -5.73
CA SER A 29 -11.71 -13.24 -7.00
C SER A 29 -10.40 -12.50 -6.76
N ASN A 30 -9.42 -12.77 -7.59
CA ASN A 30 -8.17 -12.02 -7.66
C ASN A 30 -8.07 -11.43 -9.05
N GLN A 31 -8.22 -10.10 -9.16
CA GLN A 31 -8.30 -9.37 -10.43
C GLN A 31 -9.35 -9.99 -11.38
N ALA A 32 -8.93 -10.60 -12.47
CA ALA A 32 -9.83 -11.21 -13.45
C ALA A 32 -10.14 -12.70 -13.18
N GLN A 33 -9.49 -13.32 -12.20
CA GLN A 33 -9.60 -14.76 -11.95
C GLN A 33 -10.44 -15.06 -10.70
N THR A 34 -11.46 -15.92 -10.85
CA THR A 34 -12.20 -16.46 -9.72
C THR A 34 -11.38 -17.56 -9.05
N VAL A 35 -11.06 -17.35 -7.77
CA VAL A 35 -10.27 -18.27 -6.95
C VAL A 35 -11.17 -19.27 -6.22
N PHE A 36 -12.34 -18.82 -5.82
CA PHE A 36 -13.36 -19.61 -5.14
C PHE A 36 -14.74 -19.15 -5.59
N ASP A 37 -15.60 -20.10 -5.85
CA ASP A 37 -17.03 -19.87 -6.06
C ASP A 37 -17.78 -21.04 -5.44
N LYS A 38 -18.66 -20.76 -4.48
CA LYS A 38 -19.38 -21.78 -3.74
C LYS A 38 -20.20 -22.72 -4.62
N LYS A 39 -20.70 -22.22 -5.76
CA LYS A 39 -21.56 -22.96 -6.67
C LYS A 39 -20.78 -23.76 -7.70
N THR A 40 -19.72 -23.21 -8.26
CA THR A 40 -19.07 -23.74 -9.47
C THR A 40 -17.65 -24.22 -9.24
N ASN A 41 -16.96 -23.67 -8.25
CA ASN A 41 -15.56 -23.99 -7.96
C ASN A 41 -15.35 -24.10 -6.44
N PRO A 42 -15.75 -25.22 -5.81
CA PRO A 42 -15.44 -25.46 -4.41
C PRO A 42 -13.92 -25.49 -4.23
N PHE A 43 -13.46 -24.85 -3.19
CA PHE A 43 -12.07 -24.55 -2.92
C PHE A 43 -11.14 -25.75 -3.01
N ASN A 44 -10.24 -25.79 -3.98
CA ASN A 44 -9.13 -26.72 -4.07
C ASN A 44 -7.81 -25.99 -3.75
N LEU A 45 -7.24 -26.25 -2.59
CA LEU A 45 -5.97 -25.67 -2.14
C LEU A 45 -4.79 -26.00 -3.07
N ALA A 46 -4.87 -27.13 -3.82
CA ALA A 46 -3.80 -27.57 -4.71
C ALA A 46 -3.65 -26.67 -5.94
N ASP A 47 -4.73 -26.03 -6.38
CA ASP A 47 -4.72 -25.15 -7.57
C ASP A 47 -4.26 -23.73 -7.24
N TRP A 48 -4.02 -23.45 -5.97
CA TRP A 48 -3.66 -22.12 -5.50
C TRP A 48 -2.15 -21.95 -5.37
N GLN A 49 -1.50 -21.64 -6.46
CA GLN A 49 -0.14 -21.13 -6.41
C GLN A 49 -0.18 -19.68 -5.95
N ILE A 50 0.10 -19.47 -4.67
CA ILE A 50 0.43 -18.12 -4.18
C ILE A 50 1.65 -17.66 -4.98
N LYS A 51 1.48 -16.65 -5.81
CA LYS A 51 2.64 -15.93 -6.36
C LYS A 51 3.36 -15.30 -5.18
N ARG A 52 4.34 -16.01 -4.64
CA ARG A 52 5.10 -15.61 -3.44
C ARG A 52 5.95 -14.36 -3.65
N ILE A 53 6.09 -13.93 -4.90
CA ILE A 53 7.00 -12.84 -5.25
C ILE A 53 6.22 -11.77 -5.99
N ILE A 54 6.12 -10.60 -5.36
CA ILE A 54 5.68 -9.38 -6.01
C ILE A 54 6.86 -8.88 -6.84
N LYS A 55 6.87 -9.18 -8.15
CA LYS A 55 7.89 -8.68 -9.05
C LYS A 55 7.46 -7.34 -9.63
N PRO A 56 8.28 -6.30 -9.52
CA PRO A 56 8.05 -5.09 -10.28
C PRO A 56 8.14 -5.40 -11.79
N PRO A 57 7.38 -4.71 -12.63
CA PRO A 57 7.50 -4.84 -14.07
C PRO A 57 8.86 -4.30 -14.53
N SER A 58 9.46 -4.95 -15.52
CA SER A 58 10.65 -4.42 -16.20
C SER A 58 10.18 -3.43 -17.25
N ILE A 59 10.27 -2.15 -16.95
CA ILE A 59 9.87 -1.06 -17.83
C ILE A 59 11.07 -0.12 -17.97
N SER A 60 11.39 0.27 -19.20
CA SER A 60 12.45 1.21 -19.53
C SER A 60 11.88 2.51 -20.12
N LYS A 61 12.72 3.52 -20.24
CA LYS A 61 12.37 4.84 -20.77
C LYS A 61 11.25 5.51 -19.98
N LEU A 62 11.33 5.44 -18.65
CA LEU A 62 10.36 6.10 -17.79
C LEU A 62 10.52 7.62 -17.86
N SER A 63 9.41 8.34 -18.01
CA SER A 63 9.37 9.80 -18.00
C SER A 63 8.74 10.36 -16.73
N LYS A 64 7.80 9.62 -16.15
CA LYS A 64 7.06 10.02 -14.97
C LYS A 64 6.42 8.80 -14.29
N ILE A 65 6.34 8.83 -12.97
CA ILE A 65 5.54 7.90 -12.17
C ILE A 65 4.58 8.71 -11.30
N THR A 66 3.31 8.34 -11.29
CA THR A 66 2.30 8.96 -10.42
C THR A 66 1.84 7.95 -9.37
N LEU A 67 1.86 8.37 -8.11
CA LEU A 67 1.22 7.66 -7.01
C LEU A 67 -0.19 8.22 -6.86
N HIS A 68 -1.19 7.44 -7.26
CA HIS A 68 -2.61 7.76 -7.08
C HIS A 68 -3.10 7.14 -5.77
N PHE A 69 -3.43 7.97 -4.78
CA PHE A 69 -3.85 7.48 -3.46
C PHE A 69 -5.31 7.04 -3.47
N LEU A 70 -5.53 5.75 -3.24
CA LEU A 70 -6.86 5.13 -3.14
C LEU A 70 -7.47 5.33 -1.75
N THR A 71 -6.62 5.55 -0.75
CA THR A 71 -7.02 5.86 0.62
C THR A 71 -6.14 6.98 1.16
N PRO A 72 -6.67 7.84 2.04
CA PRO A 72 -5.89 8.94 2.57
C PRO A 72 -4.58 8.47 3.22
N PHE A 73 -3.49 9.12 2.91
CA PHE A 73 -2.22 8.87 3.58
C PHE A 73 -1.96 9.90 4.69
N ARG A 74 -1.22 9.47 5.70
CA ARG A 74 -0.88 10.29 6.88
C ARG A 74 0.62 10.30 7.05
N LEU A 75 1.26 11.40 6.66
CA LEU A 75 2.70 11.56 6.83
C LEU A 75 3.00 12.31 8.12
N GLN A 76 3.83 11.72 8.97
CA GLN A 76 4.28 12.36 10.20
C GLN A 76 5.62 13.02 9.97
N GLN A 77 5.73 14.29 10.34
CA GLN A 77 6.95 15.09 10.29
C GLN A 77 7.11 15.77 11.67
N GLU A 78 8.27 15.64 12.28
CA GLU A 78 8.56 16.25 13.59
C GLU A 78 7.48 15.97 14.64
N GLY A 79 6.98 14.75 14.66
CA GLY A 79 5.92 14.33 15.59
C GLY A 79 4.50 14.75 15.21
N LYS A 80 4.30 15.62 14.22
CA LYS A 80 2.99 16.12 13.78
C LYS A 80 2.57 15.48 12.45
N ILE A 81 1.26 15.28 12.27
CA ILE A 81 0.70 14.83 10.99
C ILE A 81 0.54 16.03 10.06
N ALA A 82 0.98 15.89 8.81
CA ALA A 82 0.71 16.88 7.77
C ALA A 82 -0.78 16.86 7.39
N PHE A 83 -1.44 18.01 7.50
CA PHE A 83 -2.86 18.18 7.16
C PHE A 83 -3.08 18.97 5.86
N HIS A 84 -2.05 19.63 5.35
CA HIS A 84 -2.10 20.42 4.14
C HIS A 84 -0.89 20.12 3.27
N LYS A 85 -1.04 20.25 1.94
CA LYS A 85 0.05 20.04 0.99
C LYS A 85 1.31 20.87 1.29
N ASN A 86 1.15 22.07 1.81
CA ASN A 86 2.27 22.95 2.17
C ASN A 86 3.10 22.44 3.36
N GLN A 87 2.54 21.55 4.17
CA GLN A 87 3.22 20.89 5.28
C GLN A 87 3.89 19.58 4.86
N LEU A 88 3.61 19.13 3.64
CA LEU A 88 4.13 17.88 3.12
C LEU A 88 5.54 18.10 2.57
N VAL A 89 6.51 17.34 3.08
CA VAL A 89 7.82 17.17 2.44
C VAL A 89 7.77 15.83 1.69
N PRO A 90 7.58 15.86 0.37
CA PRO A 90 7.35 14.64 -0.42
C PRO A 90 8.48 13.61 -0.28
N LYS A 91 9.72 14.09 -0.15
CA LYS A 91 10.90 13.26 0.14
C LYS A 91 10.69 12.35 1.35
N ASN A 92 10.04 12.85 2.42
CA ASN A 92 9.79 12.07 3.63
C ASN A 92 8.81 10.91 3.39
N LEU A 93 7.93 11.02 2.39
CA LEU A 93 7.05 9.92 2.01
C LEU A 93 7.86 8.74 1.46
N LEU A 94 8.81 9.01 0.57
CA LEU A 94 9.66 7.97 -0.02
C LEU A 94 10.62 7.36 1.02
N ILE A 95 11.17 8.18 1.91
CA ILE A 95 11.99 7.70 3.04
C ILE A 95 11.17 6.79 3.97
N ASN A 96 9.92 7.18 4.27
CA ASN A 96 9.02 6.35 5.08
C ASN A 96 8.77 4.99 4.43
N LEU A 97 8.56 4.97 3.12
CA LEU A 97 8.36 3.74 2.37
C LEU A 97 9.62 2.87 2.34
N TYR A 98 10.78 3.46 2.08
CA TYR A 98 12.06 2.75 2.11
C TYR A 98 12.29 2.08 3.47
N ASN A 99 12.16 2.83 4.56
CA ASN A 99 12.34 2.30 5.91
C ASN A 99 11.35 1.19 6.24
N ARG A 100 10.10 1.29 5.77
CA ARG A 100 9.09 0.25 5.96
C ARG A 100 9.48 -1.05 5.27
N ILE A 101 9.96 -0.99 4.03
CA ILE A 101 10.42 -2.17 3.30
C ILE A 101 11.60 -2.81 4.02
N GLN A 102 12.56 -2.02 4.49
CA GLN A 102 13.70 -2.53 5.26
C GLN A 102 13.27 -3.22 6.56
N GLN A 103 12.33 -2.62 7.30
CA GLN A 103 11.78 -3.23 8.52
C GLN A 103 11.07 -4.55 8.22
N CYS A 104 10.26 -4.61 7.16
CA CYS A 104 9.61 -5.85 6.75
C CYS A 104 10.64 -6.93 6.36
N ASN A 105 11.68 -6.56 5.63
CA ASN A 105 12.75 -7.48 5.25
C ASN A 105 13.55 -8.02 6.45
N GLN A 106 13.65 -7.26 7.54
CA GLN A 106 14.32 -7.71 8.77
C GLN A 106 13.46 -8.72 9.55
N GLN A 107 12.14 -8.64 9.43
CA GLN A 107 11.21 -9.50 10.17
C GLN A 107 10.86 -10.80 9.44
N HIS A 108 11.16 -10.91 8.16
CA HIS A 108 10.89 -12.09 7.34
C HIS A 108 12.17 -12.83 6.96
N ASP A 109 12.08 -14.16 6.89
CA ASP A 109 13.19 -15.03 6.51
C ASP A 109 13.77 -14.71 5.13
N SER A 110 15.04 -15.01 4.97
CA SER A 110 15.91 -14.60 3.87
C SER A 110 15.46 -14.96 2.44
N GLU A 111 14.60 -15.97 2.29
CA GLU A 111 14.16 -16.44 0.97
C GLU A 111 13.13 -15.55 0.27
N THR A 112 12.49 -14.64 1.00
CA THR A 112 11.38 -13.82 0.52
C THR A 112 11.61 -12.31 0.62
N LYS A 113 12.87 -11.89 0.80
CA LYS A 113 13.21 -10.47 0.91
C LYS A 113 12.83 -9.71 -0.36
N TRP A 114 12.14 -8.61 -0.17
CA TRP A 114 11.88 -7.67 -1.26
C TRP A 114 13.15 -6.92 -1.61
N GLN A 115 13.58 -7.05 -2.86
CA GLN A 115 14.75 -6.35 -3.35
C GLN A 115 14.35 -4.95 -3.82
N THR A 116 15.02 -3.96 -3.26
CA THR A 116 15.06 -2.60 -3.81
C THR A 116 16.31 -2.48 -4.68
N SER A 117 16.32 -1.58 -5.64
CA SER A 117 17.50 -1.34 -6.49
C SER A 117 18.64 -0.61 -5.77
N TYR A 118 18.44 -0.27 -4.49
CA TYR A 118 19.43 0.48 -3.70
C TYR A 118 20.17 -0.44 -2.74
N GLY A 119 21.49 -0.53 -2.90
CA GLY A 119 22.37 -1.21 -1.98
C GLY A 119 22.62 -0.40 -0.71
N LEU A 120 22.79 0.91 -0.86
CA LEU A 120 23.05 1.85 0.22
C LEU A 120 21.95 2.92 0.30
N PHE A 121 21.64 3.34 1.53
CA PHE A 121 20.69 4.43 1.76
C PHE A 121 21.17 5.78 1.19
N SER A 122 22.50 6.00 1.15
CA SER A 122 23.10 7.19 0.53
C SER A 122 22.80 7.31 -0.96
N GLU A 123 22.79 6.19 -1.69
CA GLU A 123 22.43 6.16 -3.12
C GLU A 123 20.95 6.58 -3.32
N PHE A 124 20.08 6.04 -2.47
CA PHE A 124 18.67 6.43 -2.48
C PHE A 124 18.50 7.93 -2.20
N LEU A 125 19.23 8.49 -1.23
CA LEU A 125 19.16 9.93 -0.94
C LEU A 125 19.69 10.78 -2.09
N ALA A 126 20.75 10.36 -2.77
CA ALA A 126 21.31 11.08 -3.92
C ALA A 126 20.30 11.14 -5.10
N ASP A 127 19.58 10.06 -5.35
CA ASP A 127 18.50 10.06 -6.34
C ASP A 127 17.34 10.98 -5.92
N MET A 128 17.01 11.02 -4.62
CA MET A 128 15.97 11.91 -4.10
C MET A 128 16.29 13.39 -4.32
N GLU A 129 17.55 13.77 -4.36
CA GLU A 129 17.98 15.16 -4.61
C GLU A 129 17.74 15.60 -6.04
N GLN A 130 17.73 14.65 -6.98
CA GLN A 130 17.50 14.88 -8.40
C GLN A 130 16.02 14.71 -8.79
N LEU A 131 15.17 14.35 -7.84
CA LEU A 131 13.77 14.06 -8.07
C LEU A 131 12.91 15.32 -7.91
N THR A 132 12.17 15.67 -8.95
CA THR A 132 11.11 16.68 -8.87
C THR A 132 9.80 16.01 -8.48
N MET A 133 9.12 16.55 -7.47
CA MET A 133 7.82 16.05 -7.02
C MET A 133 6.76 17.12 -7.18
N ARG A 134 5.67 16.78 -7.88
CA ARG A 134 4.46 17.59 -7.94
C ARG A 134 3.40 16.96 -7.07
N VAL A 135 2.80 17.76 -6.20
CA VAL A 135 1.86 17.31 -5.18
C VAL A 135 0.50 17.93 -5.42
N GLU A 136 -0.46 17.11 -5.78
CA GLU A 136 -1.85 17.48 -6.04
C GLU A 136 -2.74 16.71 -5.08
N VAL A 137 -2.73 17.13 -3.80
CA VAL A 137 -3.45 16.45 -2.72
C VAL A 137 -4.29 17.43 -1.93
N GLU A 138 -5.40 16.92 -1.39
CA GLU A 138 -6.33 17.65 -0.54
C GLU A 138 -6.56 16.93 0.79
N PRO A 139 -6.91 17.64 1.86
CA PRO A 139 -7.25 17.06 3.14
C PRO A 139 -8.49 16.17 3.05
N GLU A 140 -8.41 14.98 3.60
CA GLU A 140 -9.55 14.06 3.69
C GLU A 140 -9.73 13.55 5.12
N LYS A 141 -11.00 13.48 5.54
CA LYS A 141 -11.41 13.03 6.86
C LYS A 141 -11.93 11.60 6.79
N VAL A 142 -11.35 10.73 7.61
CA VAL A 142 -11.81 9.35 7.81
C VAL A 142 -12.40 9.20 9.21
N ILE A 143 -13.62 8.69 9.29
CA ILE A 143 -14.29 8.42 10.57
C ILE A 143 -14.17 6.93 10.86
N ARG A 144 -13.47 6.59 11.94
CA ARG A 144 -13.40 5.23 12.48
C ARG A 144 -14.30 5.11 13.71
N ARG A 145 -15.10 4.06 13.75
CA ARG A 145 -15.80 3.66 14.98
C ARG A 145 -14.95 2.63 15.72
N SER A 146 -14.59 2.93 16.96
CA SER A 146 -13.99 1.96 17.86
C SER A 146 -15.11 1.25 18.63
N SER A 147 -15.40 0.02 18.26
CA SER A 147 -16.40 -0.80 18.97
C SER A 147 -16.00 -1.09 20.43
N ARG A 148 -14.71 -1.18 20.71
CA ARG A 148 -14.18 -1.45 22.06
C ARG A 148 -14.40 -0.27 23.01
N GLN A 149 -14.30 0.97 22.50
CA GLN A 149 -14.41 2.19 23.31
C GLN A 149 -15.72 2.94 23.07
N ASN A 150 -16.58 2.43 22.17
CA ASN A 150 -17.81 3.09 21.72
C ASN A 150 -17.60 4.56 21.28
N GLN A 151 -16.44 4.87 20.71
CA GLN A 151 -16.05 6.21 20.33
C GLN A 151 -15.88 6.33 18.81
N LYS A 152 -16.24 7.49 18.28
CA LYS A 152 -15.91 7.89 16.91
C LYS A 152 -14.54 8.57 16.93
N ILE A 153 -13.55 7.94 16.33
CA ILE A 153 -12.22 8.51 16.17
C ILE A 153 -12.16 9.16 14.79
N GLN A 154 -11.83 10.43 14.73
CA GLN A 154 -11.61 11.15 13.49
C GLN A 154 -10.12 11.08 13.14
N LEU A 155 -9.83 10.57 11.95
CA LEU A 155 -8.50 10.55 11.37
C LEU A 155 -8.50 11.50 10.18
N PHE A 156 -7.45 12.30 10.08
CA PHE A 156 -7.23 13.19 8.94
C PHE A 156 -6.02 12.68 8.16
N GLY A 157 -6.08 12.75 6.86
CA GLY A 157 -5.02 12.43 5.93
C GLY A 157 -5.09 13.30 4.70
N LEU A 158 -4.27 13.00 3.73
CA LEU A 158 -4.24 13.65 2.43
C LEU A 158 -4.56 12.63 1.35
N SER A 159 -5.39 12.99 0.37
CA SER A 159 -5.76 12.17 -0.78
C SER A 159 -5.50 12.91 -2.07
N GLY A 160 -5.25 12.20 -3.15
CA GLY A 160 -4.92 12.76 -4.46
C GLY A 160 -3.69 12.13 -5.07
N ASP A 161 -2.90 12.90 -5.80
CA ASP A 161 -1.80 12.42 -6.62
C ASP A 161 -0.46 13.02 -6.20
N ILE A 162 0.59 12.21 -6.25
CA ILE A 162 1.97 12.65 -6.17
C ILE A 162 2.70 12.18 -7.43
N GLN A 163 3.19 13.12 -8.23
CA GLN A 163 3.93 12.84 -9.44
C GLN A 163 5.43 12.93 -9.18
N LEU A 164 6.17 11.92 -9.60
CA LEU A 164 7.62 11.81 -9.53
C LEU A 164 8.20 11.98 -10.94
N ILE A 165 9.10 12.93 -11.10
CA ILE A 165 9.73 13.27 -12.39
C ILE A 165 11.24 13.33 -12.17
N ALA A 166 11.99 12.53 -12.93
CA ALA A 166 13.46 12.47 -12.92
C ALA A 166 13.96 11.88 -14.23
N SER A 167 15.26 11.62 -14.33
CA SER A 167 15.80 10.80 -15.43
C SER A 167 15.21 9.40 -15.40
N SER A 168 15.14 8.73 -16.57
CA SER A 168 14.63 7.37 -16.68
C SER A 168 15.36 6.42 -15.72
N GLU A 169 16.67 6.55 -15.63
CA GLU A 169 17.50 5.70 -14.76
C GLU A 169 17.09 5.81 -13.27
N ILE A 170 16.81 7.02 -12.78
CA ILE A 170 16.37 7.23 -11.39
C ILE A 170 14.98 6.63 -11.19
N LEU A 171 14.05 6.87 -12.13
CA LEU A 171 12.70 6.33 -12.03
C LEU A 171 12.68 4.79 -12.11
N GLU A 172 13.54 4.21 -12.92
CA GLU A 172 13.70 2.75 -13.04
C GLU A 172 14.26 2.14 -11.74
N ARG A 173 15.23 2.81 -11.09
CA ARG A 173 15.73 2.38 -9.77
C ARG A 173 14.68 2.53 -8.67
N LEU A 174 13.82 3.55 -8.73
CA LEU A 174 12.74 3.75 -7.77
C LEU A 174 11.56 2.80 -7.96
N LEU A 175 11.33 2.32 -9.17
CA LEU A 175 10.15 1.53 -9.51
C LEU A 175 9.95 0.30 -8.63
N PRO A 176 10.96 -0.53 -8.30
CA PRO A 176 10.78 -1.68 -7.41
C PRO A 176 10.28 -1.29 -6.01
N LEU A 177 10.82 -0.22 -5.44
CA LEU A 177 10.42 0.31 -4.14
C LEU A 177 8.96 0.79 -4.17
N LEU A 178 8.60 1.58 -5.17
CA LEU A 178 7.25 2.09 -5.35
C LEU A 178 6.25 0.97 -5.64
N TRP A 179 6.66 -0.03 -6.42
CA TRP A 179 5.82 -1.18 -6.75
C TRP A 179 5.43 -1.98 -5.52
N ILE A 180 6.40 -2.29 -4.67
CA ILE A 180 6.18 -3.00 -3.40
C ILE A 180 5.31 -2.17 -2.46
N GLY A 181 5.52 -0.87 -2.45
CA GLY A 181 4.81 0.07 -1.59
C GLY A 181 3.29 0.10 -1.79
N GLN A 182 2.78 -0.26 -2.98
CA GLN A 182 1.34 -0.39 -3.23
C GLN A 182 0.67 -1.42 -2.29
N TYR A 183 1.42 -2.43 -1.88
CA TYR A 183 0.94 -3.52 -1.01
C TYR A 183 1.22 -3.25 0.47
N LEU A 184 2.27 -2.48 0.77
CA LEU A 184 2.67 -2.17 2.14
C LEU A 184 2.00 -0.91 2.69
N HIS A 185 1.44 -0.11 1.80
CA HIS A 185 0.93 1.22 2.08
C HIS A 185 2.02 2.16 2.63
N VAL A 186 1.79 3.46 2.66
CA VAL A 186 2.77 4.45 3.11
C VAL A 186 2.20 5.32 4.24
N GLY A 187 3.08 5.79 5.11
CA GLY A 187 2.72 6.70 6.22
C GLY A 187 2.25 5.99 7.47
N LYS A 188 1.45 6.68 8.26
CA LYS A 188 0.90 6.20 9.54
C LYS A 188 -0.48 5.58 9.37
N SER A 189 -0.84 4.70 10.32
CA SER A 189 -2.17 4.06 10.41
C SER A 189 -2.47 3.10 9.23
N THR A 190 -1.45 2.54 8.61
CA THR A 190 -1.58 1.59 7.50
C THR A 190 -2.31 0.30 7.89
N ILE A 191 -2.22 -0.12 9.16
CA ILE A 191 -3.03 -1.23 9.70
C ILE A 191 -4.54 -0.98 9.63
N LEU A 192 -4.95 0.26 9.42
CA LEU A 192 -6.34 0.67 9.22
C LEU A 192 -6.70 0.81 7.73
N GLY A 193 -5.82 0.38 6.83
CA GLY A 193 -5.99 0.51 5.39
C GLY A 193 -5.62 1.88 4.81
N LEU A 194 -5.05 2.79 5.61
CA LEU A 194 -4.66 4.12 5.12
C LEU A 194 -3.33 4.07 4.35
N GLY A 195 -3.15 5.00 3.42
CA GLY A 195 -1.93 5.15 2.63
C GLY A 195 -1.77 4.13 1.50
N GLN A 196 -2.86 3.50 1.07
CA GLN A 196 -2.88 2.67 -0.13
C GLN A 196 -2.82 3.55 -1.37
N TYR A 197 -1.99 3.18 -2.33
CA TYR A 197 -1.91 3.86 -3.62
C TYR A 197 -1.76 2.88 -4.76
N GLN A 198 -1.98 3.37 -5.97
CA GLN A 198 -1.78 2.68 -7.23
C GLN A 198 -0.79 3.47 -8.09
N LEU A 199 0.10 2.77 -8.79
CA LEU A 199 1.05 3.41 -9.69
C LEU A 199 0.44 3.59 -11.08
N GLN A 200 0.63 4.79 -11.62
CA GLN A 200 0.48 5.09 -13.04
C GLN A 200 1.86 5.40 -13.61
N ILE A 201 2.29 4.65 -14.60
CA ILE A 201 3.64 4.68 -15.15
C ILE A 201 3.58 5.23 -16.56
N PHE A 202 4.42 6.23 -16.85
CA PHE A 202 4.49 6.89 -18.15
C PHE A 202 5.88 6.72 -18.74
N GLN A 203 5.93 6.40 -20.04
CA GLN A 203 7.16 6.23 -20.80
C GLN A 203 7.36 7.42 -21.75
N SER A 204 8.62 7.70 -22.06
CA SER A 204 8.97 8.61 -23.16
C SER A 204 8.72 7.91 -24.50
N SER A 205 8.25 8.65 -25.44
CA SER A 205 8.11 8.22 -26.85
C SER A 205 9.45 7.95 -27.49
#